data_2f529447c354ce1423693010d447f712
#
_entry.id   2f529447c354ce1423693010d447f712
#
_cell.length_a   1.000
_cell.length_b   1.000
_cell.length_c   1.000
_cell.angle_alpha   90.00
_cell.angle_beta   90.00
_cell.angle_gamma   90.00
#
_symmetry.space_group_name_H-M   'P 1'
#
loop_
_entity.id
_entity.type
_entity.pdbx_description
1 polymer ?
#
loop_
_entity_poly.entity_id
_entity_poly.type
_entity_poly.pdbx_seq_one_letter_code
_entity_poly.pdbx_strand_id
1 'polypeptide(L)'
;MSADLLGLSRLGQVRGAGDVTALFLDLGGDELLTAYDKKKILSSTVKTKTIRGGRTKRFNMTARRQARYHTIGTPIDGGGNSPSDNNSRILRLDGLMIADEAIYDLDELQEDPATRAETMHQLGEALADERELRVARILFAAANTTAEPFAKSINAGRTGDKITLSAGFAAANNEAKGDELYAAIKQMVTLKQKKHVPTGNMRCVVTPDVLGWLQDSKRLINADFNGGTGSNGTVQEVFAGRISGVPVYWSNFIEQPAYTLQAQDNANSEYAQDLSKCRALIYHGDAMGVLELRAPKLQMTAPNGDYNVVYQSQLLVASMAIGMGKLSPECAGCIVTP
;
A
#
# COMPACT_ATOMS: atom_id res chain seq x y z
N MET A 1 37.82 42.67 -2.42
CA MET A 1 36.85 41.56 -2.20
C MET A 1 35.95 41.57 -3.42
N SER A 2 36.24 40.74 -4.38
CA SER A 2 35.37 40.51 -5.53
C SER A 2 34.16 39.73 -4.97
N ALA A 3 33.03 40.40 -4.80
CA ALA A 3 31.78 39.71 -4.55
C ALA A 3 31.54 38.83 -5.79
N ASP A 4 31.51 37.56 -5.55
CA ASP A 4 31.22 36.56 -6.56
C ASP A 4 29.76 36.77 -7.01
N LEU A 5 29.57 37.58 -8.04
CA LEU A 5 28.27 37.90 -8.63
C LEU A 5 27.74 36.75 -9.49
N LEU A 6 28.57 35.71 -9.67
CA LEU A 6 28.17 34.45 -10.31
C LEU A 6 27.27 33.67 -9.36
N GLY A 7 25.99 33.65 -9.64
CA GLY A 7 25.01 32.90 -8.89
C GLY A 7 23.95 33.73 -8.14
N LEU A 8 23.91 35.04 -8.32
CA LEU A 8 22.83 35.88 -7.87
C LEU A 8 21.84 36.15 -9.02
N SER A 9 20.58 35.79 -8.87
CA SER A 9 19.59 36.01 -9.90
C SER A 9 19.12 37.47 -9.97
N ARG A 10 19.29 38.25 -8.88
CA ARG A 10 18.89 39.66 -8.79
C ARG A 10 19.97 40.47 -8.09
N LEU A 11 20.14 41.73 -8.50
CA LEU A 11 21.00 42.70 -7.82
C LEU A 11 20.53 42.90 -6.37
N GLY A 12 21.40 42.66 -5.40
CA GLY A 12 21.10 42.77 -3.98
C GLY A 12 20.62 41.51 -3.29
N GLN A 13 20.48 40.40 -4.01
CA GLN A 13 20.12 39.11 -3.42
C GLN A 13 21.26 38.54 -2.58
N VAL A 14 20.95 38.05 -1.39
CA VAL A 14 21.91 37.37 -0.51
C VAL A 14 21.49 35.93 -0.35
N ARG A 15 22.36 35.00 -0.71
CA ARG A 15 22.11 33.56 -0.47
C ARG A 15 22.24 33.25 1.02
N GLY A 16 21.18 32.75 1.60
CA GLY A 16 21.15 32.35 3.01
C GLY A 16 19.95 31.48 3.36
N ALA A 17 19.95 30.95 4.57
CA ALA A 17 18.81 30.19 5.08
C ALA A 17 17.56 31.08 5.13
N GLY A 18 16.50 30.72 4.42
CA GLY A 18 15.28 31.50 4.29
C GLY A 18 15.14 32.32 3.00
N ASP A 19 16.09 32.23 2.10
CA ASP A 19 16.00 32.86 0.77
C ASP A 19 15.05 32.06 -0.12
N VAL A 20 13.84 32.58 -0.34
CA VAL A 20 12.80 31.97 -1.16
C VAL A 20 13.19 31.94 -2.64
N THR A 21 14.11 32.81 -3.06
CA THR A 21 14.60 32.93 -4.45
C THR A 21 15.89 32.16 -4.70
N ALA A 22 16.39 31.43 -3.70
CA ALA A 22 17.61 30.60 -3.85
C ALA A 22 17.45 29.45 -4.85
N LEU A 23 16.18 29.08 -5.16
CA LEU A 23 15.84 28.10 -6.19
C LEU A 23 15.83 28.68 -7.61
N PHE A 24 15.82 30.03 -7.74
CA PHE A 24 15.86 30.65 -9.05
C PHE A 24 17.30 30.73 -9.50
N LEU A 25 17.68 29.90 -10.43
CA LEU A 25 18.92 29.93 -11.17
C LEU A 25 20.22 29.50 -10.44
N ASP A 26 20.45 28.24 -10.38
CA ASP A 26 21.73 27.71 -10.86
C ASP A 26 21.55 27.22 -12.30
N LEU A 27 21.92 28.04 -13.28
CA LEU A 27 22.04 27.68 -14.71
C LEU A 27 23.26 26.74 -14.93
N GLY A 28 23.43 25.79 -14.06
CA GLY A 28 24.62 24.97 -14.03
C GLY A 28 24.40 23.57 -13.57
N GLY A 29 23.42 22.88 -14.08
CA GLY A 29 23.28 21.47 -13.81
C GLY A 29 21.85 20.99 -13.91
N ASP A 30 21.56 20.14 -14.87
CA ASP A 30 20.38 19.35 -15.06
C ASP A 30 20.12 18.35 -13.89
N GLU A 31 20.50 18.69 -12.66
CA GLU A 31 20.14 17.92 -11.47
C GLU A 31 18.81 18.42 -10.91
N LEU A 32 17.74 18.09 -11.64
CA LEU A 32 16.44 17.96 -11.02
C LEU A 32 16.58 16.98 -9.85
N LEU A 33 16.38 17.48 -8.64
CA LEU A 33 16.15 16.63 -7.48
C LEU A 33 14.85 15.87 -7.75
N THR A 34 14.98 14.77 -8.49
CA THR A 34 13.87 13.85 -8.71
C THR A 34 13.30 13.46 -7.37
N ALA A 35 12.01 13.71 -7.18
CA ALA A 35 11.29 13.26 -6.01
C ALA A 35 11.53 11.76 -5.82
N TYR A 36 11.88 11.41 -4.61
CA TYR A 36 12.22 10.03 -4.25
C TYR A 36 11.04 9.11 -4.63
N ASP A 37 11.24 8.31 -5.69
CA ASP A 37 10.19 7.44 -6.21
C ASP A 37 9.91 6.32 -5.21
N LYS A 38 8.89 6.53 -4.37
CA LYS A 38 8.47 5.57 -3.36
C LYS A 38 7.88 4.35 -4.04
N LYS A 39 8.45 3.19 -3.76
CA LYS A 39 8.03 1.92 -4.39
C LYS A 39 6.60 1.54 -3.99
N LYS A 40 5.69 1.62 -4.92
CA LYS A 40 4.26 1.28 -4.78
C LYS A 40 4.05 -0.22 -4.95
N ILE A 41 4.12 -0.96 -3.85
CA ILE A 41 4.12 -2.43 -3.87
C ILE A 41 2.77 -3.01 -3.50
N LEU A 42 2.07 -2.39 -2.54
CA LEU A 42 0.83 -2.93 -1.97
C LEU A 42 -0.33 -2.89 -2.95
N SER A 43 -0.55 -1.76 -3.64
CA SER A 43 -1.70 -1.57 -4.53
C SER A 43 -1.65 -2.38 -5.82
N SER A 44 -0.48 -2.84 -6.24
CA SER A 44 -0.30 -3.56 -7.52
C SER A 44 -0.95 -4.95 -7.57
N THR A 45 -1.24 -5.56 -6.42
CA THR A 45 -1.77 -6.94 -6.34
C THR A 45 -3.19 -7.04 -5.86
N VAL A 46 -3.77 -5.96 -5.38
CA VAL A 46 -5.13 -5.97 -4.84
C VAL A 46 -6.19 -5.99 -5.94
N LYS A 47 -7.34 -6.60 -5.63
CA LYS A 47 -8.45 -6.73 -6.59
C LYS A 47 -9.12 -5.39 -6.83
N THR A 48 -8.90 -4.82 -8.02
CA THR A 48 -9.51 -3.55 -8.42
C THR A 48 -10.73 -3.81 -9.31
N LYS A 49 -11.83 -3.08 -9.07
CA LYS A 49 -13.01 -3.04 -9.93
C LYS A 49 -13.36 -1.60 -10.28
N THR A 50 -13.38 -1.30 -11.58
CA THR A 50 -13.85 -0.01 -12.09
C THR A 50 -15.37 0.00 -12.16
N ILE A 51 -15.99 1.11 -11.79
CA ILE A 51 -17.42 1.38 -11.95
C ILE A 51 -17.62 2.64 -12.78
N ARG A 52 -18.73 2.67 -13.53
CA ARG A 52 -19.08 3.83 -14.38
C ARG A 52 -20.07 4.77 -13.70
N GLY A 53 -20.60 4.40 -12.55
CA GLY A 53 -21.57 5.20 -11.78
C GLY A 53 -22.01 4.48 -10.51
N GLY A 54 -22.67 5.22 -9.61
CA GLY A 54 -23.12 4.71 -8.31
C GLY A 54 -22.07 4.93 -7.19
N ARG A 55 -22.54 4.89 -5.95
CA ARG A 55 -21.71 5.11 -4.73
C ARG A 55 -21.23 3.82 -4.10
N THR A 56 -21.78 2.69 -4.50
CA THR A 56 -21.52 1.40 -3.85
C THR A 56 -21.46 0.28 -4.87
N LYS A 57 -20.66 -0.73 -4.56
CA LYS A 57 -20.62 -1.99 -5.32
C LYS A 57 -20.62 -3.17 -4.37
N ARG A 58 -21.44 -4.16 -4.70
CA ARG A 58 -21.49 -5.43 -3.99
C ARG A 58 -20.48 -6.42 -4.57
N PHE A 59 -19.72 -7.04 -3.68
CA PHE A 59 -18.84 -8.16 -3.97
C PHE A 59 -19.43 -9.40 -3.35
N ASN A 60 -19.84 -10.36 -4.16
CA ASN A 60 -20.40 -11.62 -3.69
C ASN A 60 -19.25 -12.58 -3.35
N MET A 61 -19.40 -13.26 -2.22
CA MET A 61 -18.50 -14.29 -1.75
C MET A 61 -19.28 -15.58 -1.56
N THR A 62 -18.72 -16.68 -2.03
CA THR A 62 -19.30 -18.01 -1.88
C THR A 62 -18.47 -18.84 -0.93
N ALA A 63 -19.14 -19.55 -0.03
CA ALA A 63 -18.52 -20.46 0.89
C ALA A 63 -18.13 -21.79 0.22
N ARG A 64 -17.30 -22.57 0.90
CA ARG A 64 -16.95 -23.92 0.47
C ARG A 64 -18.15 -24.85 0.64
N ARG A 65 -18.22 -25.84 -0.26
CA ARG A 65 -19.20 -26.92 -0.19
C ARG A 65 -18.50 -28.22 0.13
N GLN A 66 -19.21 -29.13 0.76
CA GLN A 66 -18.73 -30.49 1.02
C GLN A 66 -19.34 -31.48 0.02
N ALA A 67 -18.57 -32.42 -0.41
CA ALA A 67 -19.05 -33.59 -1.12
C ALA A 67 -19.48 -34.66 -0.11
N ARG A 68 -20.51 -35.46 -0.44
CA ARG A 68 -20.97 -36.60 0.36
C ARG A 68 -21.22 -37.80 -0.52
N TYR A 69 -21.14 -38.98 0.03
CA TYR A 69 -21.61 -40.18 -0.64
C TYR A 69 -23.14 -40.21 -0.64
N HIS A 70 -23.70 -40.60 -1.78
CA HIS A 70 -25.12 -40.76 -1.94
C HIS A 70 -25.52 -42.18 -1.56
N THR A 71 -26.60 -42.31 -0.80
CA THR A 71 -27.19 -43.62 -0.49
C THR A 71 -28.18 -44.00 -1.59
N ILE A 72 -27.97 -45.15 -2.20
CA ILE A 72 -28.83 -45.66 -3.29
C ILE A 72 -30.27 -45.79 -2.77
N GLY A 73 -31.24 -45.31 -3.55
CA GLY A 73 -32.67 -45.37 -3.19
C GLY A 73 -33.18 -44.15 -2.43
N THR A 74 -32.31 -43.19 -2.04
CA THR A 74 -32.79 -41.94 -1.43
C THR A 74 -32.83 -40.81 -2.49
N PRO A 75 -33.85 -39.94 -2.47
CA PRO A 75 -33.89 -38.80 -3.40
C PRO A 75 -32.78 -37.78 -3.09
N ILE A 76 -32.22 -37.18 -4.13
CA ILE A 76 -31.30 -36.05 -4.00
C ILE A 76 -32.11 -34.77 -3.98
N ASP A 77 -32.37 -34.26 -2.78
CA ASP A 77 -33.23 -33.11 -2.52
C ASP A 77 -32.51 -31.74 -2.55
N GLY A 78 -31.17 -31.72 -2.75
CA GLY A 78 -30.37 -30.51 -2.69
C GLY A 78 -30.23 -29.91 -1.28
N GLY A 79 -31.01 -30.35 -0.31
CA GLY A 79 -31.06 -29.83 1.06
C GLY A 79 -30.04 -30.44 2.00
N GLY A 80 -29.38 -31.55 1.59
CA GLY A 80 -28.44 -32.22 2.46
C GLY A 80 -27.16 -31.42 2.62
N ASN A 81 -26.61 -31.42 3.74
CA ASN A 81 -25.27 -31.07 4.24
C ASN A 81 -24.60 -29.73 3.82
N SER A 82 -25.01 -29.09 2.75
CA SER A 82 -24.33 -27.89 2.27
C SER A 82 -25.26 -26.95 1.52
N PRO A 83 -26.29 -26.39 2.18
CA PRO A 83 -26.92 -25.24 1.56
C PRO A 83 -25.83 -24.19 1.30
N SER A 84 -25.89 -23.54 0.14
CA SER A 84 -24.94 -22.49 -0.22
C SER A 84 -24.96 -21.39 0.83
N ASP A 85 -23.88 -21.29 1.58
CA ASP A 85 -23.65 -20.15 2.47
C ASP A 85 -22.98 -19.07 1.61
N ASN A 86 -23.77 -18.07 1.26
CA ASN A 86 -23.31 -16.95 0.44
C ASN A 86 -23.33 -15.68 1.28
N ASN A 87 -22.32 -14.88 1.13
CA ASN A 87 -22.25 -13.57 1.75
C ASN A 87 -21.88 -12.52 0.71
N SER A 88 -22.13 -11.27 1.02
CA SER A 88 -21.73 -10.16 0.16
C SER A 88 -21.15 -9.01 1.00
N ARG A 89 -20.11 -8.42 0.49
CA ARG A 89 -19.53 -7.20 1.04
C ARG A 89 -19.87 -6.03 0.13
N ILE A 90 -20.34 -4.95 0.73
CA ILE A 90 -20.64 -3.71 0.01
C ILE A 90 -19.48 -2.76 0.25
N LEU A 91 -18.75 -2.44 -0.82
CA LEU A 91 -17.77 -1.37 -0.80
C LEU A 91 -18.43 -0.07 -1.20
N ARG A 92 -18.06 1.01 -0.51
CA ARG A 92 -18.52 2.38 -0.77
C ARG A 92 -17.37 3.19 -1.35
N LEU A 93 -17.70 4.13 -2.22
CA LEU A 93 -16.76 5.13 -2.68
C LEU A 93 -16.50 6.15 -1.57
N ASP A 94 -15.27 6.54 -1.43
CA ASP A 94 -14.85 7.66 -0.61
C ASP A 94 -15.12 8.99 -1.32
N GLY A 95 -14.77 10.11 -0.70
CA GLY A 95 -14.77 11.42 -1.32
C GLY A 95 -13.75 11.53 -2.46
N LEU A 96 -13.78 12.64 -3.17
CA LEU A 96 -12.78 12.96 -4.17
C LEU A 96 -11.45 13.25 -3.46
N MET A 97 -10.42 12.49 -3.82
CA MET A 97 -9.06 12.75 -3.38
C MET A 97 -8.39 13.68 -4.38
N ILE A 98 -7.81 14.76 -3.88
CA ILE A 98 -7.15 15.79 -4.68
C ILE A 98 -5.76 16.08 -4.12
N ALA A 99 -4.86 16.43 -5.03
CA ALA A 99 -3.60 17.11 -4.75
C ALA A 99 -3.53 18.28 -5.73
N ASP A 100 -3.31 19.47 -5.24
CA ASP A 100 -3.35 20.68 -6.03
C ASP A 100 -2.18 21.61 -5.71
N GLU A 101 -1.76 22.36 -6.72
CA GLU A 101 -0.72 23.38 -6.61
C GLU A 101 -1.00 24.51 -7.60
N ALA A 102 -0.71 25.75 -7.18
CA ALA A 102 -0.84 26.92 -8.02
C ALA A 102 0.55 27.42 -8.42
N ILE A 103 0.83 27.45 -9.71
CA ILE A 103 2.06 28.00 -10.28
C ILE A 103 1.76 29.43 -10.73
N TYR A 104 2.47 30.42 -10.20
CA TYR A 104 2.31 31.80 -10.59
C TYR A 104 2.99 32.08 -11.91
N ASP A 105 2.34 32.85 -12.78
CA ASP A 105 2.83 33.15 -14.14
C ASP A 105 4.22 33.86 -14.11
N LEU A 106 4.46 34.67 -13.08
CA LEU A 106 5.76 35.34 -12.92
C LEU A 106 6.87 34.34 -12.56
N ASP A 107 6.55 33.36 -11.71
CA ASP A 107 7.51 32.33 -11.27
C ASP A 107 7.80 31.39 -12.45
N GLU A 108 6.78 31.00 -13.23
CA GLU A 108 6.94 30.17 -14.44
C GLU A 108 7.88 30.81 -15.46
N LEU A 109 7.87 32.16 -15.59
CA LEU A 109 8.79 32.89 -16.48
C LEU A 109 10.23 32.94 -15.94
N GLN A 110 10.42 32.72 -14.66
CA GLN A 110 11.72 32.78 -13.98
C GLN A 110 12.31 31.40 -13.73
N GLU A 111 11.47 30.34 -13.72
CA GLU A 111 11.88 28.97 -13.49
C GLU A 111 12.32 28.25 -14.79
N ASP A 112 13.04 27.14 -14.61
CA ASP A 112 13.34 26.20 -15.68
C ASP A 112 12.06 25.44 -16.06
N PRO A 113 11.77 25.24 -17.36
CA PRO A 113 10.63 24.44 -17.82
C PRO A 113 10.55 23.02 -17.21
N ALA A 114 11.68 22.48 -16.74
CA ALA A 114 11.75 21.18 -16.07
C ALA A 114 11.06 21.16 -14.71
N THR A 115 11.00 22.29 -13.98
CA THR A 115 10.39 22.39 -12.64
C THR A 115 8.88 22.12 -12.71
N ARG A 116 8.21 22.57 -13.75
CA ARG A 116 6.78 22.32 -13.95
C ARG A 116 6.48 20.83 -14.14
N ALA A 117 7.31 20.12 -14.91
CA ALA A 117 7.14 18.68 -15.11
C ALA A 117 7.33 17.90 -13.80
N GLU A 118 8.30 18.33 -12.98
CA GLU A 118 8.56 17.74 -11.67
C GLU A 118 7.39 17.97 -10.71
N THR A 119 6.82 19.18 -10.66
CA THR A 119 5.62 19.48 -9.86
C THR A 119 4.44 18.58 -10.24
N MET A 120 4.19 18.39 -11.53
CA MET A 120 3.15 17.48 -12.01
C MET A 120 3.40 16.03 -11.57
N HIS A 121 4.65 15.59 -11.59
CA HIS A 121 5.05 14.26 -11.14
C HIS A 121 4.81 14.10 -9.63
N GLN A 122 5.20 15.08 -8.82
CA GLN A 122 5.00 15.07 -7.37
C GLN A 122 3.53 15.03 -6.97
N LEU A 123 2.64 15.75 -7.67
CA LEU A 123 1.20 15.67 -7.44
C LEU A 123 0.63 14.26 -7.72
N GLY A 124 1.12 13.61 -8.78
CA GLY A 124 0.77 12.23 -9.09
C GLY A 124 1.24 11.24 -8.04
N GLU A 125 2.47 11.43 -7.54
CA GLU A 125 3.03 10.61 -6.47
C GLU A 125 2.28 10.77 -5.15
N ALA A 126 1.92 12.00 -4.77
CA ALA A 126 1.16 12.27 -3.55
C ALA A 126 -0.16 11.49 -3.52
N LEU A 127 -0.88 11.44 -4.66
CA LEU A 127 -2.10 10.63 -4.76
C LEU A 127 -1.82 9.13 -4.64
N ALA A 128 -0.73 8.65 -5.23
CA ALA A 128 -0.37 7.25 -5.17
C ALA A 128 0.09 6.83 -3.76
N ASP A 129 0.82 7.68 -3.07
CA ASP A 129 1.26 7.46 -1.69
C ASP A 129 0.05 7.36 -0.73
N GLU A 130 -0.92 8.27 -0.84
CA GLU A 130 -2.14 8.19 -0.02
C GLU A 130 -2.94 6.92 -0.32
N ARG A 131 -2.96 6.47 -1.58
CA ARG A 131 -3.56 5.18 -1.95
C ARG A 131 -2.86 4.00 -1.25
N GLU A 132 -1.53 3.96 -1.27
CA GLU A 132 -0.74 2.90 -0.62
C GLU A 132 -0.97 2.88 0.90
N LEU A 133 -0.99 4.06 1.55
CA LEU A 133 -1.28 4.20 2.98
C LEU A 133 -2.65 3.63 3.34
N ARG A 134 -3.69 3.91 2.55
CA ARG A 134 -5.05 3.38 2.75
C ARG A 134 -5.11 1.88 2.51
N VAL A 135 -4.42 1.36 1.49
CA VAL A 135 -4.31 -0.08 1.23
C VAL A 135 -3.72 -0.81 2.43
N ALA A 136 -2.64 -0.30 3.01
CA ALA A 136 -2.02 -0.90 4.20
C ALA A 136 -2.99 -0.97 5.38
N ARG A 137 -3.77 0.11 5.63
CA ARG A 137 -4.79 0.13 6.70
C ARG A 137 -5.88 -0.91 6.50
N ILE A 138 -6.41 -1.04 5.29
CA ILE A 138 -7.45 -2.05 4.99
C ILE A 138 -6.90 -3.47 5.12
N LEU A 139 -5.69 -3.74 4.66
CA LEU A 139 -5.05 -5.05 4.83
C LEU A 139 -4.85 -5.40 6.30
N PHE A 140 -4.44 -4.43 7.11
CA PHE A 140 -4.31 -4.61 8.55
C PHE A 140 -5.67 -4.81 9.24
N ALA A 141 -6.70 -4.05 8.84
CA ALA A 141 -8.07 -4.26 9.31
C ALA A 141 -8.60 -5.66 8.95
N ALA A 142 -8.28 -6.15 7.75
CA ALA A 142 -8.63 -7.51 7.34
C ALA A 142 -7.90 -8.56 8.20
N ALA A 143 -6.60 -8.37 8.46
CA ALA A 143 -5.81 -9.26 9.31
C ALA A 143 -6.31 -9.31 10.76
N ASN A 144 -6.80 -8.20 11.30
CA ASN A 144 -7.36 -8.12 12.65
C ASN A 144 -8.84 -8.57 12.73
N THR A 145 -9.45 -8.99 11.63
CA THR A 145 -10.86 -9.40 11.63
C THR A 145 -11.02 -10.78 12.25
N THR A 146 -11.72 -10.86 13.39
CA THR A 146 -12.04 -12.09 14.11
C THR A 146 -13.45 -12.61 13.79
N ALA A 147 -14.30 -11.78 13.18
CA ALA A 147 -15.65 -12.16 12.82
C ALA A 147 -15.65 -13.12 11.62
N GLU A 148 -16.37 -14.23 11.75
CA GLU A 148 -16.54 -15.21 10.68
C GLU A 148 -17.37 -14.60 9.54
N PRO A 149 -16.90 -14.67 8.28
CA PRO A 149 -17.63 -14.14 7.14
C PRO A 149 -18.83 -15.00 6.75
N PHE A 150 -18.90 -16.24 7.22
CA PHE A 150 -19.96 -17.20 6.93
C PHE A 150 -20.49 -17.83 8.21
N ALA A 151 -21.80 -18.09 8.26
CA ALA A 151 -22.47 -18.56 9.46
C ALA A 151 -22.25 -20.05 9.76
N LYS A 152 -21.88 -20.87 8.75
CA LYS A 152 -21.82 -22.33 8.90
C LYS A 152 -20.47 -22.82 9.37
N SER A 153 -20.50 -23.83 10.25
CA SER A 153 -19.30 -24.43 10.86
C SER A 153 -18.29 -24.99 9.87
N ILE A 154 -18.74 -25.49 8.71
CA ILE A 154 -17.82 -25.96 7.65
C ILE A 154 -16.94 -24.87 7.06
N ASN A 155 -17.32 -23.62 7.27
CA ASN A 155 -16.59 -22.43 6.85
C ASN A 155 -15.93 -21.69 8.03
N ALA A 156 -15.91 -22.31 9.21
CA ALA A 156 -15.26 -21.75 10.38
C ALA A 156 -13.76 -21.56 10.17
N GLY A 157 -13.16 -20.61 10.88
CA GLY A 157 -11.75 -20.28 10.79
C GLY A 157 -11.36 -19.41 9.59
N ARG A 158 -12.34 -18.85 8.87
CA ARG A 158 -12.07 -17.92 7.74
C ARG A 158 -11.89 -16.48 8.19
N THR A 159 -11.26 -16.30 9.33
CA THR A 159 -10.91 -15.01 9.94
C THR A 159 -9.52 -14.56 9.52
N GLY A 160 -9.17 -13.31 9.80
CA GLY A 160 -7.80 -12.82 9.67
C GLY A 160 -6.85 -13.51 10.66
N ASP A 161 -5.56 -13.35 10.46
CA ASP A 161 -4.54 -13.89 11.35
C ASP A 161 -3.61 -12.79 11.83
N LYS A 162 -3.33 -12.80 13.14
CA LYS A 162 -2.39 -11.87 13.77
C LYS A 162 -1.39 -12.69 14.58
N ILE A 163 -0.10 -12.46 14.37
CA ILE A 163 0.98 -13.01 15.17
C ILE A 163 1.62 -11.85 15.93
N THR A 164 1.68 -11.99 17.25
CA THR A 164 2.40 -11.04 18.11
C THR A 164 3.75 -11.63 18.43
N LEU A 165 4.81 -10.86 18.23
CA LEU A 165 6.18 -11.23 18.55
C LEU A 165 6.38 -11.31 20.07
N SER A 166 7.49 -11.89 20.51
CA SER A 166 7.80 -12.05 21.94
C SER A 166 7.96 -10.70 22.65
N ALA A 167 7.66 -10.67 23.95
CA ALA A 167 7.85 -9.46 24.76
C ALA A 167 9.34 -9.01 24.82
N GLY A 168 10.26 -9.93 24.62
CA GLY A 168 11.71 -9.66 24.57
C GLY A 168 12.21 -9.13 23.21
N PHE A 169 11.36 -9.10 22.18
CA PHE A 169 11.75 -8.73 20.82
C PHE A 169 12.47 -7.37 20.74
N ALA A 170 11.97 -6.36 21.44
CA ALA A 170 12.54 -5.02 21.39
C ALA A 170 13.99 -4.96 21.89
N ALA A 171 14.31 -5.77 22.93
CA ALA A 171 15.63 -5.82 23.56
C ALA A 171 16.59 -6.83 22.90
N ALA A 172 16.11 -7.67 21.98
CA ALA A 172 16.91 -8.67 21.31
C ALA A 172 17.92 -8.03 20.35
N ASN A 173 19.02 -8.73 20.07
CA ASN A 173 19.95 -8.32 19.01
C ASN A 173 19.33 -8.52 17.62
N ASN A 174 19.90 -7.92 16.59
CA ASN A 174 19.35 -7.94 15.23
C ASN A 174 19.22 -9.36 14.66
N GLU A 175 20.19 -10.23 14.92
CA GLU A 175 20.16 -11.62 14.47
C GLU A 175 18.97 -12.38 15.08
N ALA A 176 18.75 -12.26 16.40
CA ALA A 176 17.62 -12.89 17.08
C ALA A 176 16.27 -12.30 16.61
N LYS A 177 16.20 -10.98 16.39
CA LYS A 177 15.02 -10.34 15.79
C LYS A 177 14.70 -10.91 14.41
N GLY A 178 15.71 -11.06 13.57
CA GLY A 178 15.57 -11.64 12.24
C GLY A 178 15.12 -13.10 12.28
N ASP A 179 15.66 -13.91 13.19
CA ASP A 179 15.28 -15.30 13.37
C ASP A 179 13.83 -15.46 13.84
N GLU A 180 13.39 -14.64 14.79
CA GLU A 180 12.00 -14.65 15.26
C GLU A 180 11.03 -14.20 14.16
N LEU A 181 11.38 -13.16 13.41
CA LEU A 181 10.58 -12.69 12.28
C LEU A 181 10.49 -13.72 11.16
N TYR A 182 11.59 -14.38 10.82
CA TYR A 182 11.59 -15.48 9.85
C TYR A 182 10.65 -16.61 10.27
N ALA A 183 10.72 -17.03 11.56
CA ALA A 183 9.84 -18.03 12.11
C ALA A 183 8.37 -17.60 12.08
N ALA A 184 8.08 -16.34 12.43
CA ALA A 184 6.73 -15.78 12.41
C ALA A 184 6.16 -15.72 10.98
N ILE A 185 6.95 -15.30 9.99
CA ILE A 185 6.52 -15.29 8.58
C ILE A 185 6.22 -16.72 8.12
N LYS A 186 7.10 -17.68 8.40
CA LYS A 186 6.89 -19.09 8.06
C LYS A 186 5.62 -19.64 8.70
N GLN A 187 5.40 -19.34 9.98
CA GLN A 187 4.18 -19.73 10.69
C GLN A 187 2.92 -19.11 10.04
N MET A 188 2.95 -17.82 9.69
CA MET A 188 1.84 -17.15 9.03
C MET A 188 1.52 -17.80 7.69
N VAL A 189 2.52 -18.09 6.85
CA VAL A 189 2.30 -18.79 5.57
C VAL A 189 1.66 -20.16 5.80
N THR A 190 2.11 -20.90 6.81
CA THR A 190 1.52 -22.21 7.17
C THR A 190 0.06 -22.07 7.60
N LEU A 191 -0.29 -21.03 8.38
CA LEU A 191 -1.69 -20.74 8.75
C LEU A 191 -2.56 -20.45 7.53
N LYS A 192 -2.05 -19.69 6.56
CA LYS A 192 -2.76 -19.42 5.31
C LYS A 192 -2.97 -20.69 4.48
N GLN A 193 -1.96 -21.55 4.39
CA GLN A 193 -2.07 -22.84 3.69
C GLN A 193 -3.12 -23.75 4.37
N LYS A 194 -3.16 -23.82 5.71
CA LYS A 194 -4.19 -24.54 6.46
C LYS A 194 -5.61 -24.03 6.18
N LYS A 195 -5.76 -22.72 5.94
CA LYS A 195 -7.01 -22.09 5.50
C LYS A 195 -7.27 -22.26 4.00
N HIS A 196 -6.41 -22.99 3.29
CA HIS A 196 -6.47 -23.23 1.86
C HIS A 196 -6.41 -21.95 1.00
N VAL A 197 -5.68 -20.95 1.45
CA VAL A 197 -5.39 -19.77 0.63
C VAL A 197 -4.32 -20.13 -0.38
N PRO A 198 -4.52 -19.82 -1.69
CA PRO A 198 -3.52 -20.10 -2.71
C PRO A 198 -2.24 -19.29 -2.45
N THR A 199 -1.08 -19.93 -2.57
CA THR A 199 0.21 -19.26 -2.35
C THR A 199 0.71 -18.47 -3.56
N GLY A 200 0.17 -18.73 -4.76
CA GLY A 200 0.68 -18.18 -6.02
C GLY A 200 0.66 -16.64 -6.11
N ASN A 201 -0.34 -15.98 -5.51
CA ASN A 201 -0.47 -14.52 -5.49
C ASN A 201 -0.31 -13.94 -4.07
N MET A 202 0.30 -14.70 -3.16
CA MET A 202 0.63 -14.17 -1.84
C MET A 202 1.87 -13.29 -1.91
N ARG A 203 1.86 -12.24 -1.11
CA ARG A 203 3.01 -11.36 -0.89
C ARG A 203 3.21 -11.14 0.59
N CYS A 204 4.47 -11.04 0.98
CA CYS A 204 4.90 -10.59 2.28
C CYS A 204 5.54 -9.22 2.09
N VAL A 205 5.01 -8.20 2.75
CA VAL A 205 5.58 -6.86 2.73
C VAL A 205 6.01 -6.52 4.14
N VAL A 206 7.24 -6.07 4.29
CA VAL A 206 7.89 -5.81 5.58
C VAL A 206 8.35 -4.35 5.65
N THR A 207 8.60 -3.85 6.85
CA THR A 207 9.24 -2.54 7.02
C THR A 207 10.73 -2.63 6.64
N PRO A 208 11.39 -1.52 6.26
CA PRO A 208 12.81 -1.52 5.93
C PRO A 208 13.70 -2.06 7.06
N ASP A 209 13.38 -1.75 8.32
CA ASP A 209 14.10 -2.26 9.50
C ASP A 209 14.05 -3.79 9.57
N VAL A 210 12.88 -4.36 9.31
CA VAL A 210 12.69 -5.83 9.29
C VAL A 210 13.52 -6.47 8.20
N LEU A 211 13.65 -5.81 7.04
CA LEU A 211 14.51 -6.31 5.98
C LEU A 211 15.98 -6.40 6.44
N GLY A 212 16.48 -5.36 7.11
CA GLY A 212 17.82 -5.36 7.70
C GLY A 212 18.02 -6.49 8.71
N TRP A 213 17.07 -6.70 9.62
CA TRP A 213 17.15 -7.80 10.62
C TRP A 213 17.09 -9.19 9.97
N LEU A 214 16.29 -9.37 8.92
CA LEU A 214 16.25 -10.62 8.17
C LEU A 214 17.58 -10.90 7.45
N GLN A 215 18.25 -9.87 6.97
CA GLN A 215 19.59 -9.98 6.37
C GLN A 215 20.64 -10.38 7.44
N ASP A 216 20.58 -9.76 8.61
CA ASP A 216 21.49 -10.06 9.73
C ASP A 216 21.33 -11.51 10.22
N SER A 217 20.14 -12.10 10.14
CA SER A 217 19.88 -13.49 10.51
C SER A 217 20.52 -14.54 9.59
N LYS A 218 21.14 -14.12 8.48
CA LYS A 218 21.82 -14.98 7.50
C LYS A 218 20.96 -16.10 6.89
N ARG A 219 19.69 -16.21 7.26
CA ARG A 219 18.79 -17.26 6.74
C ARG A 219 18.31 -17.00 5.30
N LEU A 220 18.26 -15.73 4.90
CA LEU A 220 17.91 -15.35 3.51
C LEU A 220 19.11 -15.40 2.57
N ILE A 221 20.33 -15.36 3.11
CA ILE A 221 21.58 -15.25 2.34
C ILE A 221 22.17 -16.63 2.00
N ASN A 222 21.68 -17.72 2.59
CA ASN A 222 22.26 -19.03 2.41
C ASN A 222 22.01 -19.53 0.96
N ALA A 223 23.07 -19.50 0.13
CA ALA A 223 23.04 -19.85 -1.28
C ALA A 223 22.61 -21.32 -1.52
N ASP A 224 22.87 -22.23 -0.58
CA ASP A 224 22.44 -23.64 -0.64
C ASP A 224 20.94 -23.82 -0.57
N PHE A 225 20.21 -22.83 -0.06
CA PHE A 225 18.76 -22.86 0.04
C PHE A 225 18.07 -22.31 -1.21
N ASN A 226 18.79 -21.65 -2.11
CA ASN A 226 18.26 -20.96 -3.28
C ASN A 226 18.45 -21.72 -4.60
N GLY A 227 18.66 -23.04 -4.55
CA GLY A 227 18.56 -23.92 -5.71
C GLY A 227 19.46 -23.54 -6.90
N GLY A 228 20.75 -23.43 -6.65
CA GLY A 228 21.76 -23.65 -7.66
C GLY A 228 21.72 -22.78 -8.91
N THR A 229 22.19 -21.58 -8.82
CA THR A 229 22.96 -20.94 -9.91
C THR A 229 23.86 -19.89 -9.28
N GLY A 230 25.10 -20.25 -8.95
CA GLY A 230 26.33 -19.47 -8.80
C GLY A 230 26.31 -17.96 -8.46
N SER A 231 25.27 -17.46 -7.86
CA SER A 231 25.20 -16.06 -7.42
C SER A 231 25.31 -16.05 -5.91
N ASN A 232 26.49 -15.71 -5.40
CA ASN A 232 26.68 -15.30 -4.01
C ASN A 232 25.60 -14.30 -3.66
N GLY A 233 24.81 -14.58 -2.58
CA GLY A 233 23.61 -13.88 -2.18
C GLY A 233 23.67 -12.35 -2.22
N THR A 234 23.56 -11.81 -3.39
CA THR A 234 23.33 -10.39 -3.59
C THR A 234 21.84 -10.16 -3.43
N VAL A 235 21.46 -9.51 -2.35
CA VAL A 235 20.09 -9.06 -2.16
C VAL A 235 19.80 -8.01 -3.25
N GLN A 236 18.96 -8.34 -4.21
CA GLN A 236 18.48 -7.36 -5.18
C GLN A 236 17.64 -6.31 -4.44
N GLU A 237 17.76 -5.07 -4.83
CA GLU A 237 17.34 -3.86 -4.10
C GLU A 237 15.91 -3.82 -3.54
N VAL A 238 14.98 -4.60 -4.08
CA VAL A 238 13.56 -4.59 -3.65
C VAL A 238 13.10 -5.95 -3.17
N PHE A 239 13.71 -7.00 -3.70
CA PHE A 239 13.30 -8.38 -3.49
C PHE A 239 14.21 -9.04 -2.45
N ALA A 240 13.69 -9.23 -1.25
CA ALA A 240 14.41 -9.87 -0.15
C ALA A 240 14.47 -11.41 -0.24
N GLY A 241 14.08 -11.98 -1.38
CA GLY A 241 14.02 -13.43 -1.55
C GLY A 241 12.63 -14.01 -1.30
N ARG A 242 12.54 -15.34 -1.14
CA ARG A 242 11.28 -16.04 -0.86
C ARG A 242 11.36 -16.78 0.46
N ILE A 243 10.35 -16.61 1.29
CA ILE A 243 10.17 -17.38 2.52
C ILE A 243 8.97 -18.33 2.31
N SER A 244 9.20 -19.63 2.38
CA SER A 244 8.18 -20.67 2.15
C SER A 244 7.42 -20.48 0.82
N GLY A 245 8.13 -20.04 -0.24
CA GLY A 245 7.55 -19.81 -1.57
C GLY A 245 6.87 -18.46 -1.76
N VAL A 246 6.72 -17.65 -0.71
CA VAL A 246 6.12 -16.31 -0.77
C VAL A 246 7.22 -15.25 -0.94
N PRO A 247 7.12 -14.38 -1.95
CA PRO A 247 8.08 -13.31 -2.16
C PRO A 247 7.95 -12.25 -1.05
N VAL A 248 9.10 -11.74 -0.59
CA VAL A 248 9.21 -10.70 0.44
C VAL A 248 9.64 -9.39 -0.20
N TYR A 249 8.87 -8.35 0.03
CA TYR A 249 9.13 -6.98 -0.42
C TYR A 249 9.22 -6.06 0.80
N TRP A 250 9.76 -4.88 0.64
CA TRP A 250 9.76 -3.86 1.68
C TRP A 250 8.97 -2.64 1.27
N SER A 251 8.38 -1.95 2.24
CA SER A 251 7.62 -0.71 2.01
C SER A 251 7.60 0.15 3.27
N ASN A 252 7.71 1.46 3.09
CA ASN A 252 7.59 2.45 4.17
C ASN A 252 6.13 2.69 4.60
N PHE A 253 5.16 2.18 3.83
CA PHE A 253 3.74 2.44 4.07
C PHE A 253 3.09 1.53 5.11
N ILE A 254 3.82 0.58 5.69
CA ILE A 254 3.28 -0.38 6.66
C ILE A 254 3.21 0.22 8.05
N GLU A 255 4.26 0.91 8.50
CA GLU A 255 4.32 1.50 9.82
C GLU A 255 3.67 2.89 9.80
N GLN A 256 2.48 2.99 10.37
CA GLN A 256 1.69 4.22 10.36
C GLN A 256 1.07 4.45 11.73
N PRO A 257 1.00 5.73 12.17
CA PRO A 257 0.27 6.08 13.38
C PRO A 257 -1.25 5.86 13.22
N ALA A 258 -1.95 5.90 14.33
CA ALA A 258 -3.41 5.84 14.36
C ALA A 258 -4.01 6.94 13.46
N TYR A 259 -4.97 6.53 12.62
CA TYR A 259 -5.64 7.44 11.70
C TYR A 259 -6.97 7.88 12.26
N THR A 260 -7.21 9.18 12.26
CA THR A 260 -8.50 9.77 12.59
C THR A 260 -9.34 9.91 11.34
N LEU A 261 -10.53 9.30 11.34
CA LEU A 261 -11.45 9.34 10.20
C LEU A 261 -11.83 10.78 9.85
N GLN A 262 -11.78 11.08 8.57
CA GLN A 262 -12.25 12.33 8.00
C GLN A 262 -13.68 12.18 7.43
N ALA A 263 -14.39 13.27 7.25
CA ALA A 263 -15.74 13.24 6.69
C ALA A 263 -15.79 12.62 5.29
N GLN A 264 -14.71 12.80 4.52
CA GLN A 264 -14.55 12.27 3.17
C GLN A 264 -14.39 10.75 3.09
N ASP A 265 -14.04 10.10 4.21
CA ASP A 265 -13.91 8.63 4.30
C ASP A 265 -15.28 7.92 4.34
N ASN A 266 -16.39 8.66 4.23
CA ASN A 266 -17.77 8.14 4.27
C ASN A 266 -18.04 7.21 5.45
N ALA A 267 -17.46 7.50 6.62
CA ALA A 267 -17.52 6.72 7.84
C ALA A 267 -17.02 5.26 7.67
N ASN A 268 -16.06 5.04 6.77
CA ASN A 268 -15.41 3.74 6.62
C ASN A 268 -14.47 3.47 7.80
N SER A 269 -15.00 2.85 8.86
CA SER A 269 -14.24 2.54 10.09
C SER A 269 -13.03 1.63 9.86
N GLU A 270 -12.93 0.98 8.69
CA GLU A 270 -11.81 0.11 8.34
C GLU A 270 -10.50 0.89 8.17
N TYR A 271 -10.56 2.22 7.90
CA TYR A 271 -9.37 3.07 7.85
C TYR A 271 -8.83 3.46 9.23
N ALA A 272 -9.66 3.43 10.28
CA ALA A 272 -9.27 3.81 11.64
C ALA A 272 -8.42 2.70 12.29
N GLN A 273 -7.24 2.46 11.77
CA GLN A 273 -6.30 1.46 12.25
C GLN A 273 -5.00 2.13 12.73
N ASP A 274 -4.40 1.54 13.75
CA ASP A 274 -3.06 1.88 14.23
C ASP A 274 -2.08 0.80 13.82
N LEU A 275 -1.19 1.14 12.91
CA LEU A 275 -0.17 0.26 12.37
C LEU A 275 1.22 0.54 12.95
N SER A 276 1.35 1.37 13.99
CA SER A 276 2.65 1.73 14.59
C SER A 276 3.47 0.52 15.07
N LYS A 277 2.78 -0.55 15.44
CA LYS A 277 3.38 -1.82 15.88
C LYS A 277 3.46 -2.88 14.77
N CYS A 278 3.00 -2.58 13.56
CA CYS A 278 2.99 -3.53 12.45
C CYS A 278 4.38 -3.63 11.83
N ARG A 279 4.93 -4.84 11.75
CA ARG A 279 6.27 -5.12 11.18
C ARG A 279 6.20 -5.82 9.84
N ALA A 280 5.16 -6.61 9.62
CA ALA A 280 4.96 -7.28 8.34
C ALA A 280 3.47 -7.48 8.05
N LEU A 281 3.11 -7.38 6.77
CA LEU A 281 1.81 -7.72 6.22
C LEU A 281 1.97 -8.85 5.21
N ILE A 282 1.20 -9.92 5.40
CA ILE A 282 1.19 -11.08 4.49
C ILE A 282 -0.23 -11.20 3.95
N TYR A 283 -0.37 -11.08 2.64
CA TYR A 283 -1.70 -11.05 2.05
C TYR A 283 -1.74 -11.69 0.66
N HIS A 284 -2.93 -12.12 0.27
CA HIS A 284 -3.29 -12.51 -1.08
C HIS A 284 -4.16 -11.43 -1.71
N GLY A 285 -4.14 -11.28 -3.02
CA GLY A 285 -4.88 -10.23 -3.72
C GLY A 285 -6.40 -10.17 -3.44
N ASP A 286 -6.99 -11.27 -2.98
CA ASP A 286 -8.41 -11.33 -2.60
C ASP A 286 -8.70 -10.83 -1.18
N ALA A 287 -7.69 -10.45 -0.40
CA ALA A 287 -7.87 -9.96 0.97
C ALA A 287 -8.71 -8.68 1.02
N MET A 288 -8.53 -7.82 0.04
CA MET A 288 -9.25 -6.56 -0.06
C MET A 288 -9.70 -6.27 -1.50
N GLY A 289 -10.60 -5.30 -1.64
CA GLY A 289 -11.04 -4.78 -2.93
C GLY A 289 -10.91 -3.27 -3.01
N VAL A 290 -10.53 -2.80 -4.16
CA VAL A 290 -10.52 -1.38 -4.52
C VAL A 290 -11.63 -1.14 -5.54
N LEU A 291 -12.46 -0.17 -5.25
CA LEU A 291 -13.50 0.33 -6.15
C LEU A 291 -12.99 1.62 -6.76
N GLU A 292 -12.90 1.68 -8.07
CA GLU A 292 -12.39 2.83 -8.80
C GLU A 292 -13.48 3.42 -9.68
N LEU A 293 -13.91 4.65 -9.37
CA LEU A 293 -14.84 5.40 -10.19
C LEU A 293 -14.10 6.28 -11.21
N ARG A 294 -13.04 6.91 -10.75
CA ARG A 294 -12.20 7.79 -11.55
C ARG A 294 -10.73 7.45 -11.30
N ALA A 295 -10.06 7.04 -12.36
CA ALA A 295 -8.62 6.88 -12.37
C ALA A 295 -7.90 8.22 -12.06
N PRO A 296 -6.67 8.21 -11.58
CA PRO A 296 -5.90 9.42 -11.38
C PRO A 296 -5.91 10.28 -12.67
N LYS A 297 -6.31 11.54 -12.55
CA LYS A 297 -6.37 12.48 -13.65
C LYS A 297 -5.75 13.79 -13.23
N LEU A 298 -4.80 14.27 -14.02
CA LEU A 298 -4.25 15.61 -13.92
C LEU A 298 -5.09 16.57 -14.77
N GLN A 299 -5.42 17.71 -14.22
CA GLN A 299 -6.11 18.81 -14.89
C GLN A 299 -5.38 20.12 -14.59
N MET A 300 -5.40 21.00 -15.55
CA MET A 300 -4.78 22.32 -15.46
C MET A 300 -5.76 23.37 -15.95
N THR A 301 -5.76 24.52 -15.32
CA THR A 301 -6.54 25.68 -15.79
C THR A 301 -5.96 26.22 -17.08
N ALA A 302 -6.85 26.73 -17.97
CA ALA A 302 -6.39 27.33 -19.21
C ALA A 302 -5.60 28.63 -18.94
N PRO A 303 -4.56 28.92 -19.74
CA PRO A 303 -3.71 30.11 -19.54
C PRO A 303 -4.46 31.44 -19.59
N ASN A 304 -5.65 31.50 -20.23
CA ASN A 304 -6.49 32.70 -20.34
C ASN A 304 -7.85 32.50 -19.65
N GLY A 305 -7.93 31.58 -18.68
CA GLY A 305 -9.17 31.34 -17.92
C GLY A 305 -9.41 32.39 -16.84
N ASP A 306 -10.62 32.46 -16.33
CA ASP A 306 -11.01 33.41 -15.26
C ASP A 306 -10.13 33.31 -14.02
N TYR A 307 -9.66 32.09 -13.69
CA TYR A 307 -8.77 31.85 -12.55
C TYR A 307 -7.40 32.51 -12.77
N ASN A 308 -6.81 32.35 -13.96
CA ASN A 308 -5.51 32.93 -14.28
C ASN A 308 -5.56 34.46 -14.26
N VAL A 309 -6.62 35.06 -14.81
CA VAL A 309 -6.80 36.51 -14.83
C VAL A 309 -6.91 37.11 -13.42
N VAL A 310 -7.58 36.39 -12.49
CA VAL A 310 -7.78 36.87 -11.12
C VAL A 310 -6.53 36.69 -10.23
N TYR A 311 -5.89 35.53 -10.36
CA TYR A 311 -4.79 35.15 -9.46
C TYR A 311 -3.40 35.23 -10.09
N GLN A 312 -3.30 35.51 -11.40
CA GLN A 312 -2.05 35.50 -12.17
C GLN A 312 -1.29 34.19 -11.96
N SER A 313 -2.02 33.07 -11.97
CA SER A 313 -1.47 31.74 -11.71
C SER A 313 -2.25 30.67 -12.44
N GLN A 314 -1.60 29.55 -12.73
CA GLN A 314 -2.23 28.34 -13.26
C GLN A 314 -2.40 27.31 -12.14
N LEU A 315 -3.61 26.81 -11.95
CA LEU A 315 -3.90 25.78 -10.97
C LEU A 315 -3.74 24.39 -11.61
N LEU A 316 -2.88 23.58 -11.02
CA LEU A 316 -2.70 22.17 -11.33
C LEU A 316 -3.50 21.35 -10.31
N VAL A 317 -4.34 20.44 -10.77
CA VAL A 317 -5.16 19.58 -9.90
C VAL A 317 -5.04 18.14 -10.36
N ALA A 318 -4.44 17.32 -9.55
CA ALA A 318 -4.49 15.88 -9.67
C ALA A 318 -5.64 15.34 -8.83
N SER A 319 -6.49 14.49 -9.39
CA SER A 319 -7.66 13.97 -8.67
C SER A 319 -7.96 12.52 -8.99
N MET A 320 -8.45 11.78 -7.99
CA MET A 320 -8.96 10.41 -8.15
C MET A 320 -10.16 10.16 -7.24
N ALA A 321 -11.03 9.23 -7.63
CA ALA A 321 -12.15 8.79 -6.82
C ALA A 321 -12.12 7.27 -6.66
N ILE A 322 -11.78 6.84 -5.46
CA ILE A 322 -11.64 5.43 -5.10
C ILE A 322 -12.40 5.13 -3.81
N GLY A 323 -12.64 3.85 -3.54
CA GLY A 323 -13.15 3.37 -2.27
C GLY A 323 -12.55 2.00 -2.00
N MET A 324 -12.25 1.71 -0.76
CA MET A 324 -11.57 0.47 -0.40
C MET A 324 -12.32 -0.25 0.73
N GLY A 325 -12.12 -1.55 0.81
CA GLY A 325 -12.64 -2.34 1.91
C GLY A 325 -12.14 -3.77 1.90
N LYS A 326 -12.20 -4.41 3.06
CA LYS A 326 -11.82 -5.81 3.21
C LYS A 326 -12.83 -6.73 2.51
N LEU A 327 -12.33 -7.76 1.86
CA LEU A 327 -13.13 -8.81 1.25
C LEU A 327 -13.01 -10.12 2.03
N SER A 328 -11.92 -10.83 1.86
CA SER A 328 -11.69 -12.14 2.45
C SER A 328 -10.63 -12.06 3.55
N PRO A 329 -11.04 -11.98 4.83
CA PRO A 329 -10.10 -11.82 5.95
C PRO A 329 -9.07 -12.94 6.05
N GLU A 330 -9.45 -14.17 5.72
CA GLU A 330 -8.56 -15.33 5.71
C GLU A 330 -7.32 -15.16 4.82
N CYS A 331 -7.42 -14.26 3.84
CA CYS A 331 -6.34 -13.94 2.91
C CYS A 331 -5.35 -12.91 3.45
N ALA A 332 -5.63 -12.31 4.63
CA ALA A 332 -4.76 -11.30 5.24
C ALA A 332 -4.18 -11.78 6.58
N GLY A 333 -2.94 -11.42 6.85
CA GLY A 333 -2.25 -11.65 8.11
C GLY A 333 -1.30 -10.53 8.44
N CYS A 334 -1.12 -10.25 9.72
CA CYS A 334 -0.17 -9.25 10.19
C CYS A 334 0.75 -9.81 11.29
N ILE A 335 1.96 -9.31 11.33
CA ILE A 335 2.93 -9.57 12.40
C ILE A 335 3.17 -8.24 13.11
N VAL A 336 2.96 -8.24 14.42
CA VAL A 336 3.05 -7.03 15.24
C VAL A 336 3.99 -7.23 16.41
N THR A 337 4.63 -6.15 16.84
CA THR A 337 5.34 -6.10 18.12
C THR A 337 4.34 -5.99 19.28
N PRO A 338 4.70 -6.46 20.47
CA PRO A 338 3.85 -6.43 21.66
C PRO A 338 3.47 -5.03 22.11
#